data_5784982d8eab69f692def1a08ff4b854
#
_entry.id   5784982d8eab69f692def1a08ff4b854
#
_cell.length_a   1.000
_cell.length_b   1.000
_cell.length_c   1.000
_cell.angle_alpha   90.00
_cell.angle_beta   90.00
_cell.angle_gamma   90.00
#
_symmetry.space_group_name_H-M   'P 1'
#
loop_
_entity.id
_entity.type
_entity.pdbx_description
1 polymer ?
#
loop_
_entity_poly.entity_id
_entity_poly.type
_entity_poly.pdbx_seq_one_letter_code
_entity_poly.pdbx_strand_id
1 'polypeptide(L)'
;VIGLFAGDEEVKDVSIAGDSDYTANEKFAPDVPVVIRYHTFPAKESATPEAAETPTDQPTPSSSLQSSTAPTPEEEPSASDATSTPGILTAENNSDLAALLSLKDPGDPSVAAFASKYQGRIIEFDGCVMVITRHGSTKTRFDYLLSAGNYDPDSALGPNFQFFDINYYDFHFPADKSPGSVPSGTNLRFTAEVGKYDSKTTLFQLRPVKTSVR
;
A
#
# COMPACT_ATOMS: atom_id res chain seq x y z
N VAL A 1 20.90 12.02 -22.69
CA VAL A 1 19.68 12.31 -21.92
C VAL A 1 19.30 11.01 -21.22
N ILE A 2 20.01 10.70 -20.13
CA ILE A 2 19.73 9.54 -19.28
C ILE A 2 19.69 10.12 -17.86
N GLY A 3 18.51 10.44 -17.37
CA GLY A 3 18.36 11.05 -16.06
C GLY A 3 16.92 11.22 -15.59
N LEU A 4 15.95 10.62 -16.29
CA LEU A 4 14.53 10.89 -16.01
C LEU A 4 13.81 9.78 -15.23
N PHE A 5 14.51 8.72 -14.78
CA PHE A 5 13.85 7.57 -14.14
C PHE A 5 14.54 7.04 -12.88
N ALA A 6 15.51 7.78 -12.31
CA ALA A 6 16.05 7.41 -11.00
C ALA A 6 15.05 7.85 -9.90
N GLY A 7 14.66 6.93 -9.02
CA GLY A 7 13.86 7.25 -7.83
C GLY A 7 14.68 8.00 -6.77
N ASP A 8 14.01 8.78 -5.92
CA ASP A 8 14.63 9.34 -4.73
C ASP A 8 15.09 8.16 -3.82
N GLU A 9 16.26 8.28 -3.20
CA GLU A 9 16.92 7.23 -2.43
C GLU A 9 17.34 5.97 -3.23
N GLU A 10 17.27 5.98 -4.55
CA GLU A 10 17.82 4.89 -5.35
C GLU A 10 19.36 4.87 -5.26
N VAL A 11 19.91 3.66 -5.06
CA VAL A 11 21.37 3.49 -5.00
C VAL A 11 21.99 3.83 -6.36
N LYS A 12 22.81 4.87 -6.39
CA LYS A 12 23.52 5.33 -7.58
C LYS A 12 24.78 4.53 -7.83
N ASP A 13 25.52 4.25 -6.77
CA ASP A 13 26.82 3.64 -6.82
C ASP A 13 27.19 3.04 -5.47
N VAL A 14 27.90 1.91 -5.49
CA VAL A 14 28.48 1.28 -4.30
C VAL A 14 29.97 1.11 -4.54
N SER A 15 30.80 1.62 -3.63
CA SER A 15 32.22 1.39 -3.66
C SER A 15 32.73 0.71 -2.39
N ILE A 16 33.64 -0.23 -2.53
CA ILE A 16 34.28 -0.98 -1.44
C ILE A 16 35.77 -0.63 -1.45
N ALA A 17 36.32 -0.11 -0.36
CA ALA A 17 37.68 0.42 -0.28
C ALA A 17 37.96 1.53 -1.32
N GLY A 18 36.95 2.22 -1.82
CA GLY A 18 37.10 3.22 -2.87
C GLY A 18 37.08 2.68 -4.30
N ASP A 19 36.98 1.36 -4.48
CA ASP A 19 36.84 0.70 -5.78
C ASP A 19 35.35 0.38 -6.06
N SER A 20 34.89 0.73 -7.27
CA SER A 20 33.51 0.42 -7.75
C SER A 20 33.52 -0.74 -8.75
N ASP A 21 34.66 -1.29 -9.10
CA ASP A 21 34.84 -2.29 -10.16
C ASP A 21 35.15 -3.67 -9.56
N TYR A 22 34.27 -4.17 -8.70
CA TYR A 22 34.40 -5.47 -8.03
C TYR A 22 33.49 -6.53 -8.63
N THR A 23 33.88 -7.79 -8.51
CA THR A 23 33.13 -8.95 -9.02
C THR A 23 32.32 -9.63 -7.93
N ALA A 24 31.22 -10.33 -8.33
CA ALA A 24 30.23 -10.94 -7.41
C ALA A 24 30.81 -11.97 -6.41
N ASN A 25 32.06 -12.45 -6.61
CA ASN A 25 32.71 -13.43 -5.73
C ASN A 25 33.99 -12.91 -5.10
N GLU A 26 34.25 -11.62 -5.21
CA GLU A 26 35.44 -11.00 -4.62
C GLU A 26 35.29 -10.93 -3.09
N LYS A 27 36.37 -11.27 -2.38
CA LYS A 27 36.37 -11.29 -0.91
C LYS A 27 37.14 -10.06 -0.41
N PHE A 28 36.48 -9.29 0.42
CA PHE A 28 37.07 -8.13 1.10
C PHE A 28 37.33 -8.44 2.57
N ALA A 29 38.26 -7.73 3.17
CA ALA A 29 38.48 -7.81 4.61
C ALA A 29 37.25 -7.28 5.38
N PRO A 30 36.97 -7.78 6.59
CA PRO A 30 35.70 -7.46 7.30
C PRO A 30 35.58 -6.00 7.77
N ASP A 31 36.64 -5.24 7.77
CA ASP A 31 36.75 -3.85 8.20
C ASP A 31 36.91 -2.84 7.05
N VAL A 32 36.74 -3.30 5.82
CA VAL A 32 36.87 -2.44 4.63
C VAL A 32 35.64 -1.49 4.55
N PRO A 33 35.89 -0.18 4.34
CA PRO A 33 34.81 0.78 4.24
C PRO A 33 33.98 0.56 2.96
N VAL A 34 32.66 0.50 3.14
CA VAL A 34 31.67 0.45 2.06
C VAL A 34 30.99 1.82 1.99
N VAL A 35 31.05 2.46 0.83
CA VAL A 35 30.38 3.72 0.57
C VAL A 35 29.24 3.48 -0.41
N ILE A 36 28.01 3.80 0.03
CA ILE A 36 26.80 3.72 -0.80
C ILE A 36 26.37 5.14 -1.13
N ARG A 37 26.25 5.46 -2.41
CA ARG A 37 25.76 6.74 -2.90
C ARG A 37 24.33 6.57 -3.41
N TYR A 38 23.47 7.50 -3.04
CA TYR A 38 22.07 7.53 -3.45
C TYR A 38 21.80 8.69 -4.41
N HIS A 39 20.78 8.55 -5.24
CA HIS A 39 20.16 9.67 -5.92
C HIS A 39 19.28 10.44 -4.92
N THR A 40 19.59 11.72 -4.71
CA THR A 40 18.74 12.62 -3.94
C THR A 40 18.25 13.72 -4.86
N PHE A 41 16.93 13.91 -4.91
CA PHE A 41 16.36 15.08 -5.55
C PHE A 41 16.36 16.24 -4.57
N PRO A 42 16.62 17.48 -5.03
CA PRO A 42 16.43 18.63 -4.16
C PRO A 42 14.99 18.67 -3.67
N ALA A 43 14.81 18.80 -2.36
CA ALA A 43 13.49 18.96 -1.77
C ALA A 43 12.77 20.07 -2.52
N LYS A 44 11.56 19.80 -3.00
CA LYS A 44 10.70 20.82 -3.60
C LYS A 44 10.47 21.87 -2.53
N GLU A 45 11.08 23.03 -2.69
CA GLU A 45 10.89 24.16 -1.79
C GLU A 45 9.38 24.40 -1.66
N SER A 46 8.86 24.14 -0.47
CA SER A 46 7.53 24.57 -0.09
C SER A 46 7.56 26.08 -0.10
N ALA A 47 6.93 26.68 -1.10
CA ALA A 47 6.71 28.10 -1.15
C ALA A 47 6.03 28.52 0.16
N THR A 48 6.78 29.22 0.99
CA THR A 48 6.29 29.94 2.16
C THR A 48 5.27 30.96 1.66
N PRO A 49 4.02 30.97 2.15
CA PRO A 49 3.12 32.09 1.85
C PRO A 49 3.63 33.30 2.62
N GLU A 50 4.08 34.26 1.87
CA GLU A 50 4.39 35.61 2.32
C GLU A 50 3.13 36.22 2.95
N ALA A 51 3.28 36.71 4.17
CA ALA A 51 2.28 37.43 4.92
C ALA A 51 2.00 38.79 4.25
N ALA A 52 0.77 39.07 3.89
CA ALA A 52 0.28 40.43 3.61
C ALA A 52 -0.96 40.67 4.47
N GLU A 53 -0.72 41.47 5.43
CA GLU A 53 -1.43 42.49 6.19
C GLU A 53 -2.96 42.65 6.05
N THR A 54 -3.58 42.69 7.23
CA THR A 54 -4.94 43.16 7.56
C THR A 54 -5.11 44.67 7.26
N PRO A 55 -6.35 45.19 6.98
CA PRO A 55 -7.10 45.66 8.14
C PRO A 55 -8.64 45.47 8.09
N THR A 56 -9.17 45.21 9.27
CA THR A 56 -10.31 45.83 9.98
C THR A 56 -11.52 46.30 9.17
N ASP A 57 -12.70 45.71 9.39
CA ASP A 57 -13.85 46.38 10.01
C ASP A 57 -15.00 45.40 10.29
N GLN A 58 -15.49 45.48 11.51
CA GLN A 58 -16.71 44.86 12.03
C GLN A 58 -17.83 45.95 11.98
N PRO A 59 -19.13 45.63 11.82
CA PRO A 59 -19.92 45.35 13.01
C PRO A 59 -21.04 44.28 12.84
N THR A 60 -21.32 43.60 13.91
CA THR A 60 -22.58 42.94 14.32
C THR A 60 -23.67 44.02 14.60
N PRO A 61 -24.99 43.73 14.75
CA PRO A 61 -25.61 42.56 15.35
C PRO A 61 -27.03 42.18 14.86
N SER A 62 -27.56 41.16 15.51
CA SER A 62 -28.96 40.96 15.97
C SER A 62 -29.81 39.87 15.31
N SER A 63 -30.01 38.84 16.09
CA SER A 63 -31.26 38.22 16.62
C SER A 63 -32.50 38.13 15.75
N SER A 64 -33.02 36.92 15.62
CA SER A 64 -34.40 36.60 16.08
C SER A 64 -34.67 35.10 16.12
N LEU A 65 -35.20 34.69 17.25
CA LEU A 65 -35.80 33.46 17.70
C LEU A 65 -37.09 33.08 16.92
N GLN A 66 -37.35 31.77 16.80
CA GLN A 66 -38.59 31.08 17.19
C GLN A 66 -38.62 29.71 16.50
N SER A 67 -38.49 28.65 17.22
CA SER A 67 -39.43 27.87 18.04
C SER A 67 -40.32 26.92 17.25
N SER A 68 -40.19 25.63 17.64
CA SER A 68 -41.22 24.60 17.76
C SER A 68 -41.60 23.83 16.49
N THR A 69 -41.33 22.55 16.38
CA THR A 69 -42.07 21.42 16.99
C THR A 69 -41.38 20.10 16.63
N ALA A 70 -41.21 19.23 17.61
CA ALA A 70 -40.96 17.81 17.41
C ALA A 70 -42.27 17.08 17.09
N PRO A 71 -42.21 15.89 16.44
CA PRO A 71 -42.20 14.64 17.20
C PRO A 71 -41.24 13.54 16.67
N THR A 72 -40.72 12.85 17.55
CA THR A 72 -40.18 11.53 17.86
C THR A 72 -40.69 10.35 17.01
N PRO A 73 -40.02 9.16 17.06
CA PRO A 73 -38.66 8.76 16.67
C PRO A 73 -38.71 7.65 15.59
N GLU A 74 -37.72 7.59 14.75
CA GLU A 74 -37.48 6.42 13.91
C GLU A 74 -36.03 6.01 14.02
N GLU A 75 -35.85 4.76 14.26
CA GLU A 75 -34.63 4.05 14.68
C GLU A 75 -33.36 4.46 13.91
N GLU A 76 -32.42 4.98 14.65
CA GLU A 76 -31.01 5.11 14.25
C GLU A 76 -30.39 3.72 14.10
N PRO A 77 -29.78 3.39 12.97
CA PRO A 77 -28.77 2.34 12.99
C PRO A 77 -27.53 2.90 13.69
N SER A 78 -27.30 2.39 14.86
CA SER A 78 -26.17 2.63 15.75
C SER A 78 -24.88 2.65 14.98
N ALA A 79 -24.38 3.83 14.66
CA ALA A 79 -22.99 4.05 14.30
C ALA A 79 -22.19 3.84 15.58
N SER A 80 -21.70 2.63 15.78
CA SER A 80 -20.67 2.35 16.78
C SER A 80 -19.41 3.08 16.38
N ASP A 81 -19.25 4.26 16.91
CA ASP A 81 -18.00 5.00 17.00
C ASP A 81 -17.07 4.23 17.97
N ALA A 82 -16.48 3.17 17.45
CA ALA A 82 -15.41 2.46 18.13
C ALA A 82 -14.10 3.20 17.82
N THR A 83 -13.70 4.08 18.71
CA THR A 83 -12.30 4.47 18.91
C THR A 83 -11.50 3.22 19.27
N SER A 84 -11.23 2.37 18.28
CA SER A 84 -10.37 1.21 18.42
C SER A 84 -8.99 1.58 17.92
N THR A 85 -7.99 1.34 18.72
CA THR A 85 -6.61 1.07 18.29
C THR A 85 -6.65 0.44 16.90
N PRO A 86 -5.84 0.88 15.94
CA PRO A 86 -5.95 0.41 14.56
C PRO A 86 -5.58 -1.08 14.47
N GLY A 87 -6.54 -1.94 14.77
CA GLY A 87 -6.40 -3.38 14.63
C GLY A 87 -6.32 -3.78 13.15
N ILE A 88 -5.76 -4.96 12.89
CA ILE A 88 -5.77 -5.60 11.57
C ILE A 88 -7.22 -5.92 11.22
N LEU A 89 -7.65 -5.52 10.03
CA LEU A 89 -8.97 -5.84 9.50
C LEU A 89 -8.91 -7.23 8.85
N THR A 90 -9.84 -8.09 9.22
CA THR A 90 -10.02 -9.44 8.64
C THR A 90 -11.46 -9.60 8.15
N ALA A 91 -11.72 -10.63 7.36
CA ALA A 91 -13.08 -10.93 6.91
C ALA A 91 -14.06 -11.21 8.08
N GLU A 92 -13.55 -11.67 9.21
CA GLU A 92 -14.33 -11.99 10.40
C GLU A 92 -14.74 -10.74 11.19
N ASN A 93 -13.87 -9.70 11.20
CA ASN A 93 -14.11 -8.49 11.99
C ASN A 93 -14.52 -7.27 11.15
N ASN A 94 -14.58 -7.41 9.82
CA ASN A 94 -14.94 -6.33 8.92
C ASN A 94 -15.77 -6.84 7.73
N SER A 95 -17.05 -6.50 7.73
CA SER A 95 -18.00 -6.93 6.70
C SER A 95 -17.69 -6.38 5.31
N ASP A 96 -17.12 -5.17 5.23
CA ASP A 96 -16.74 -4.58 3.93
C ASP A 96 -15.59 -5.35 3.32
N LEU A 97 -14.60 -5.79 4.13
CA LEU A 97 -13.50 -6.62 3.66
C LEU A 97 -14.02 -8.01 3.25
N ALA A 98 -14.93 -8.62 4.03
CA ALA A 98 -15.52 -9.89 3.64
C ALA A 98 -16.25 -9.81 2.29
N ALA A 99 -17.04 -8.75 2.08
CA ALA A 99 -17.72 -8.49 0.82
C ALA A 99 -16.70 -8.29 -0.33
N LEU A 100 -15.68 -7.47 -0.11
CA LEU A 100 -14.61 -7.21 -1.09
C LEU A 100 -13.93 -8.49 -1.56
N LEU A 101 -13.55 -9.36 -0.62
CA LEU A 101 -12.84 -10.62 -0.94
C LEU A 101 -13.71 -11.63 -1.69
N SER A 102 -15.04 -11.47 -1.67
CA SER A 102 -16.01 -12.34 -2.34
C SER A 102 -16.43 -11.85 -3.73
N LEU A 103 -15.93 -10.70 -4.17
CA LEU A 103 -16.24 -10.15 -5.49
C LEU A 103 -15.75 -11.07 -6.59
N LYS A 104 -16.48 -11.07 -7.70
CA LYS A 104 -16.08 -11.75 -8.95
C LYS A 104 -15.65 -10.79 -10.05
N ASP A 105 -16.02 -9.52 -9.90
CA ASP A 105 -15.65 -8.45 -10.82
C ASP A 105 -14.65 -7.51 -10.14
N PRO A 106 -13.40 -7.48 -10.59
CA PRO A 106 -12.39 -6.57 -10.03
C PRO A 106 -12.66 -5.08 -10.34
N GLY A 107 -13.56 -4.80 -11.28
CA GLY A 107 -14.00 -3.45 -11.64
C GLY A 107 -15.21 -2.95 -10.86
N ASP A 108 -15.73 -3.74 -9.91
CA ASP A 108 -16.88 -3.35 -9.10
C ASP A 108 -16.64 -2.02 -8.38
N PRO A 109 -17.60 -1.07 -8.41
CA PRO A 109 -17.45 0.23 -7.75
C PRO A 109 -17.15 0.17 -6.25
N SER A 110 -17.52 -0.92 -5.57
CA SER A 110 -17.22 -1.13 -4.14
C SER A 110 -15.73 -1.25 -3.87
N VAL A 111 -14.92 -1.66 -4.87
CA VAL A 111 -13.44 -1.72 -4.73
C VAL A 111 -12.87 -0.33 -4.51
N ALA A 112 -13.28 0.65 -5.33
CA ALA A 112 -12.84 2.04 -5.19
C ALA A 112 -13.29 2.65 -3.85
N ALA A 113 -14.53 2.35 -3.45
CA ALA A 113 -15.09 2.81 -2.18
C ALA A 113 -14.31 2.24 -0.98
N PHE A 114 -14.00 0.94 -1.02
CA PHE A 114 -13.18 0.28 0.01
C PHE A 114 -11.78 0.88 0.08
N ALA A 115 -11.10 1.01 -1.07
CA ALA A 115 -9.76 1.59 -1.13
C ALA A 115 -9.71 2.99 -0.53
N SER A 116 -10.69 3.83 -0.83
CA SER A 116 -10.80 5.18 -0.28
C SER A 116 -11.09 5.19 1.22
N LYS A 117 -12.01 4.33 1.69
CA LYS A 117 -12.44 4.27 3.10
C LYS A 117 -11.35 3.74 4.02
N TYR A 118 -10.56 2.78 3.54
CA TYR A 118 -9.60 2.03 4.35
C TYR A 118 -8.14 2.31 3.98
N GLN A 119 -7.84 3.34 3.19
CA GLN A 119 -6.47 3.69 2.81
C GLN A 119 -5.57 3.83 4.05
N GLY A 120 -4.39 3.21 4.01
CA GLY A 120 -3.43 3.20 5.11
C GLY A 120 -3.76 2.22 6.25
N ARG A 121 -4.93 1.54 6.21
CA ARG A 121 -5.27 0.50 7.19
C ARG A 121 -4.61 -0.83 6.81
N ILE A 122 -4.35 -1.64 7.82
CA ILE A 122 -3.81 -2.99 7.62
C ILE A 122 -4.97 -3.97 7.49
N ILE A 123 -4.93 -4.76 6.41
CA ILE A 123 -5.85 -5.87 6.17
C ILE A 123 -5.10 -7.19 6.23
N GLU A 124 -5.77 -8.25 6.61
CA GLU A 124 -5.26 -9.62 6.52
C GLU A 124 -6.27 -10.50 5.80
N PHE A 125 -5.80 -11.26 4.83
CA PHE A 125 -6.64 -12.18 4.07
C PHE A 125 -5.84 -13.36 3.52
N ASP A 126 -6.55 -14.45 3.28
CA ASP A 126 -6.03 -15.60 2.55
C ASP A 126 -6.15 -15.33 1.06
N GLY A 127 -5.06 -15.55 0.35
CA GLY A 127 -5.02 -15.33 -1.08
C GLY A 127 -3.96 -16.16 -1.78
N CYS A 128 -3.80 -15.92 -3.07
CA CYS A 128 -2.84 -16.61 -3.92
C CYS A 128 -2.14 -15.65 -4.89
N VAL A 129 -0.99 -16.06 -5.38
CA VAL A 129 -0.27 -15.37 -6.45
C VAL A 129 -0.80 -15.86 -7.79
N MET A 130 -1.40 -14.96 -8.58
CA MET A 130 -1.92 -15.28 -9.91
C MET A 130 -0.85 -15.10 -10.99
N VAL A 131 -0.25 -13.93 -11.03
CA VAL A 131 0.73 -13.55 -12.07
C VAL A 131 1.90 -12.83 -11.43
N ILE A 132 3.08 -13.07 -11.99
CA ILE A 132 4.32 -12.38 -11.63
C ILE A 132 4.90 -11.77 -12.89
N THR A 133 5.12 -10.48 -12.88
CA THR A 133 5.74 -9.76 -13.98
C THR A 133 6.98 -9.04 -13.48
N ARG A 134 8.04 -9.06 -14.27
CA ARG A 134 9.25 -8.30 -13.90
C ARG A 134 8.95 -6.80 -13.93
N HIS A 135 9.34 -6.10 -12.87
CA HIS A 135 9.17 -4.66 -12.81
C HIS A 135 10.23 -3.97 -13.70
N GLY A 136 9.78 -3.39 -14.80
CA GLY A 136 10.66 -2.72 -15.77
C GLY A 136 11.81 -3.61 -16.25
N SER A 137 13.03 -3.09 -16.23
CA SER A 137 14.26 -3.81 -16.61
C SER A 137 15.00 -4.45 -15.43
N THR A 138 14.46 -4.38 -14.21
CA THR A 138 15.12 -4.90 -13.01
C THR A 138 15.22 -6.42 -13.03
N LYS A 139 16.21 -6.99 -12.34
CA LYS A 139 16.39 -8.45 -12.26
C LYS A 139 15.77 -9.07 -11.01
N THR A 140 15.51 -8.25 -9.98
CA THR A 140 15.14 -8.71 -8.64
C THR A 140 13.84 -8.11 -8.13
N ARG A 141 13.21 -7.21 -8.89
CA ARG A 141 11.95 -6.57 -8.51
C ARG A 141 10.84 -6.97 -9.47
N PHE A 142 9.66 -7.19 -8.92
CA PHE A 142 8.53 -7.77 -9.64
C PHE A 142 7.22 -7.11 -9.20
N ASP A 143 6.25 -7.16 -10.11
CA ASP A 143 4.86 -6.85 -9.83
C ASP A 143 4.10 -8.17 -9.68
N TYR A 144 3.45 -8.34 -8.55
CA TYR A 144 2.66 -9.53 -8.24
C TYR A 144 1.18 -9.20 -8.31
N LEU A 145 0.46 -9.93 -9.15
CA LEU A 145 -1.00 -9.92 -9.15
C LEU A 145 -1.49 -11.00 -8.20
N LEU A 146 -2.35 -10.62 -7.25
CA LEU A 146 -2.87 -11.49 -6.22
C LEU A 146 -4.40 -11.57 -6.34
N SER A 147 -4.95 -12.70 -5.94
CA SER A 147 -6.39 -12.93 -5.81
C SER A 147 -6.73 -13.39 -4.40
N ALA A 148 -7.98 -13.19 -3.97
CA ALA A 148 -8.48 -13.76 -2.72
C ALA A 148 -8.69 -15.26 -2.85
N GLY A 149 -8.58 -15.97 -1.72
CA GLY A 149 -8.83 -17.41 -1.64
C GLY A 149 -7.70 -18.27 -2.14
N ASN A 150 -8.02 -19.53 -2.47
CA ASN A 150 -7.07 -20.47 -3.02
C ASN A 150 -6.85 -20.22 -4.51
N TYR A 151 -5.67 -20.61 -4.98
CA TYR A 151 -5.37 -20.54 -6.40
C TYR A 151 -6.31 -21.44 -7.21
N ASP A 152 -6.96 -20.83 -8.18
CA ASP A 152 -7.76 -21.48 -9.20
C ASP A 152 -7.49 -20.78 -10.54
N PRO A 153 -6.91 -21.47 -11.54
CA PRO A 153 -6.59 -20.83 -12.82
C PRO A 153 -7.81 -20.35 -13.60
N ASP A 154 -8.98 -20.93 -13.32
CA ASP A 154 -10.23 -20.64 -14.04
C ASP A 154 -11.13 -19.64 -13.27
N SER A 155 -10.77 -19.30 -12.04
CA SER A 155 -11.60 -18.45 -11.19
C SER A 155 -10.74 -17.58 -10.27
N ALA A 156 -10.85 -16.27 -10.43
CA ALA A 156 -10.28 -15.29 -9.50
C ALA A 156 -11.40 -14.69 -8.64
N LEU A 157 -11.10 -14.46 -7.36
CA LEU A 157 -11.99 -13.79 -6.41
C LEU A 157 -11.36 -12.52 -5.87
N GLY A 158 -12.20 -11.60 -5.46
CA GLY A 158 -11.80 -10.29 -4.96
C GLY A 158 -11.36 -9.34 -6.07
N PRO A 159 -10.84 -8.18 -5.70
CA PRO A 159 -10.22 -7.27 -6.66
C PRO A 159 -8.88 -7.82 -7.15
N ASN A 160 -8.36 -7.23 -8.24
CA ASN A 160 -7.00 -7.46 -8.70
C ASN A 160 -6.02 -6.78 -7.73
N PHE A 161 -5.70 -7.44 -6.63
CA PHE A 161 -4.69 -6.94 -5.71
C PHE A 161 -3.30 -6.96 -6.35
N GLN A 162 -2.53 -5.92 -6.11
CA GLN A 162 -1.18 -5.81 -6.66
C GLN A 162 -0.18 -5.44 -5.56
N PHE A 163 0.90 -6.22 -5.46
CA PHE A 163 2.14 -5.75 -4.88
C PHE A 163 3.00 -5.21 -6.03
N PHE A 164 3.26 -3.91 -6.01
CA PHE A 164 3.95 -3.21 -7.06
C PHE A 164 5.41 -2.98 -6.68
N ASP A 165 6.33 -3.28 -7.60
CA ASP A 165 7.77 -3.04 -7.46
C ASP A 165 8.36 -3.59 -6.16
N ILE A 166 8.17 -4.89 -5.89
CA ILE A 166 8.70 -5.56 -4.69
C ILE A 166 9.73 -6.62 -5.05
N ASN A 167 10.65 -6.87 -4.12
CA ASN A 167 11.54 -8.02 -4.17
C ASN A 167 11.05 -9.14 -3.23
N TYR A 168 11.76 -10.27 -3.22
CA TYR A 168 11.39 -11.40 -2.38
C TYR A 168 11.37 -11.06 -0.88
N TYR A 169 12.28 -10.23 -0.39
CA TYR A 169 12.38 -9.89 1.03
C TYR A 169 11.24 -8.99 1.49
N ASP A 170 10.63 -8.24 0.59
CA ASP A 170 9.51 -7.34 0.89
C ASP A 170 8.22 -8.11 1.26
N PHE A 171 8.16 -9.43 1.02
CA PHE A 171 7.08 -10.28 1.54
C PHE A 171 7.12 -10.44 3.06
N HIS A 172 8.25 -10.19 3.71
CA HIS A 172 8.42 -10.31 5.16
C HIS A 172 7.98 -11.67 5.72
N PHE A 173 8.42 -12.76 5.08
CA PHE A 173 8.21 -14.11 5.61
C PHE A 173 8.94 -14.28 6.94
N PRO A 174 8.35 -15.05 7.91
CA PRO A 174 9.10 -15.51 9.07
C PRO A 174 10.35 -16.29 8.64
N ALA A 175 11.48 -16.06 9.29
CA ALA A 175 12.76 -16.62 8.89
C ALA A 175 12.78 -18.17 8.85
N ASP A 176 12.01 -18.80 9.74
CA ASP A 176 11.87 -20.26 9.86
C ASP A 176 10.87 -20.87 8.86
N LYS A 177 10.09 -20.05 8.15
CA LYS A 177 9.00 -20.47 7.24
C LYS A 177 9.03 -19.78 5.90
N SER A 178 10.21 -19.36 5.47
CA SER A 178 10.40 -18.74 4.18
C SER A 178 10.41 -19.80 3.07
N PRO A 179 9.57 -19.68 2.03
CA PRO A 179 9.45 -20.70 0.98
C PRO A 179 10.61 -20.70 -0.03
N GLY A 180 11.57 -19.77 0.08
CA GLY A 180 12.68 -19.62 -0.84
C GLY A 180 12.31 -18.96 -2.19
N SER A 181 11.09 -19.15 -2.67
CA SER A 181 10.54 -18.47 -3.85
C SER A 181 9.01 -18.39 -3.77
N VAL A 182 8.43 -17.47 -4.53
CA VAL A 182 6.97 -17.25 -4.56
C VAL A 182 6.50 -17.31 -6.02
N PRO A 183 6.32 -18.50 -6.60
CA PRO A 183 5.82 -18.65 -7.95
C PRO A 183 4.30 -18.42 -8.04
N SER A 184 3.79 -18.25 -9.28
CA SER A 184 2.35 -18.29 -9.54
C SER A 184 1.76 -19.61 -9.03
N GLY A 185 0.54 -19.55 -8.50
CA GLY A 185 -0.14 -20.68 -7.87
C GLY A 185 0.15 -20.83 -6.36
N THR A 186 1.07 -20.03 -5.80
CA THR A 186 1.38 -20.11 -4.36
C THR A 186 0.24 -19.52 -3.53
N ASN A 187 -0.29 -20.32 -2.59
CA ASN A 187 -1.30 -19.91 -1.63
C ASN A 187 -0.63 -19.33 -0.37
N LEU A 188 -1.02 -18.13 0.00
CA LEU A 188 -0.39 -17.36 1.06
C LEU A 188 -1.46 -16.67 1.93
N ARG A 189 -1.11 -16.35 3.15
CA ARG A 189 -1.84 -15.37 3.96
C ARG A 189 -1.08 -14.07 3.93
N PHE A 190 -1.75 -13.02 3.49
CA PHE A 190 -1.20 -11.67 3.35
C PHE A 190 -1.69 -10.78 4.46
N THR A 191 -0.77 -10.12 5.14
CA THR A 191 -1.04 -8.93 5.95
C THR A 191 -0.45 -7.76 5.19
N ALA A 192 -1.27 -6.81 4.76
CA ALA A 192 -0.86 -5.74 3.87
C ALA A 192 -1.56 -4.42 4.20
N GLU A 193 -0.89 -3.32 3.90
CA GLU A 193 -1.48 -1.99 3.99
C GLU A 193 -2.26 -1.67 2.73
N VAL A 194 -3.45 -1.13 2.92
CA VAL A 194 -4.35 -0.69 1.84
C VAL A 194 -3.78 0.55 1.17
N GLY A 195 -3.48 0.42 -0.10
CA GLY A 195 -3.01 1.49 -0.96
C GLY A 195 -4.11 2.10 -1.84
N LYS A 196 -3.77 2.43 -3.07
CA LYS A 196 -4.68 3.08 -4.03
C LYS A 196 -5.30 2.06 -4.98
N TYR A 197 -6.51 2.34 -5.41
CA TYR A 197 -7.16 1.63 -6.51
C TYR A 197 -7.12 2.51 -7.77
N ASP A 198 -6.70 1.92 -8.88
CA ASP A 198 -6.75 2.54 -10.20
C ASP A 198 -7.89 1.92 -11.00
N SER A 199 -8.95 2.69 -11.20
CA SER A 199 -10.15 2.25 -11.94
C SER A 199 -9.91 2.03 -13.45
N LYS A 200 -8.83 2.58 -14.01
CA LYS A 200 -8.50 2.37 -15.44
C LYS A 200 -7.88 1.00 -15.68
N THR A 201 -7.06 0.54 -14.76
CA THR A 201 -6.37 -0.75 -14.84
C THR A 201 -7.03 -1.82 -14.00
N THR A 202 -8.01 -1.44 -13.16
CA THR A 202 -8.64 -2.28 -12.13
C THR A 202 -7.65 -2.89 -11.13
N LEU A 203 -6.49 -2.25 -10.93
CA LEU A 203 -5.47 -2.70 -10.01
C LEU A 203 -5.64 -2.04 -8.64
N PHE A 204 -5.68 -2.85 -7.60
CA PHE A 204 -5.75 -2.41 -6.22
C PHE A 204 -4.40 -2.62 -5.54
N GLN A 205 -3.62 -1.56 -5.42
CA GLN A 205 -2.30 -1.62 -4.83
C GLN A 205 -2.38 -1.86 -3.32
N LEU A 206 -1.57 -2.79 -2.87
CA LEU A 206 -1.32 -3.07 -1.46
C LEU A 206 0.18 -2.99 -1.20
N ARG A 207 0.57 -2.71 0.03
CA ARG A 207 1.96 -2.81 0.49
C ARG A 207 2.10 -3.99 1.46
N PRO A 208 2.98 -4.95 1.20
CA PRO A 208 3.16 -6.10 2.07
C PRO A 208 3.72 -5.65 3.44
N VAL A 209 3.16 -6.19 4.52
CA VAL A 209 3.60 -5.99 5.90
C VAL A 209 4.11 -7.28 6.48
N LYS A 210 3.44 -8.39 6.18
CA LYS A 210 3.83 -9.74 6.59
C LYS A 210 3.15 -10.74 5.68
N THR A 211 3.83 -11.82 5.39
CA THR A 211 3.26 -12.93 4.60
C THR A 211 3.59 -14.26 5.28
N SER A 212 2.70 -15.22 5.17
CA SER A 212 2.93 -16.59 5.64
C SER A 212 2.43 -17.60 4.61
N VAL A 213 3.10 -18.74 4.53
CA VAL A 213 2.67 -19.89 3.73
C VAL A 213 1.46 -20.53 4.39
N ARG A 214 0.51 -20.96 3.57
CA ARG A 214 -0.71 -21.69 4.01
C ARG A 214 -0.55 -23.18 3.82
#